data_655ca1f19d431f8130f50f2eeaf89db2
#
_entry.id   655ca1f19d431f8130f50f2eeaf89db2
#
_cell.length_a   1.000
_cell.length_b   1.000
_cell.length_c   1.000
_cell.angle_alpha   90.00
_cell.angle_beta   90.00
_cell.angle_gamma   90.00
#
_symmetry.space_group_name_H-M   'P 1'
#
loop_
_entity.id
_entity.type
_entity.pdbx_description
1 polymer ?
#
loop_
_entity_poly.entity_id
_entity_poly.type
_entity_poly.pdbx_seq_one_letter_code
_entity_poly.pdbx_strand_id
1 'polypeptide(L)'
;MGAKSDQYCNICNPFHYQTQIMTNDAIRTAHIVDTVDLYSDIQNGTLPAVSFVKPSGWVDGHPASSKFDLFEGFVKKIVDAVQGNKELWASTAIFITVDEGGGYYDSGYIQHLDFFGDGTRIPLIVVSPFSRGGHISHDYSDHVSLLKFIEHNWSLPAISNRSRDNLPNPKTSPGNPYVPENSPAIGDLFDLFNFGH
;
A
#
# COMPACT_ATOMS: atom_id res chain seq x y z
N MET A 1 -12.76 2.00 36.40
CA MET A 1 -12.21 2.57 35.16
C MET A 1 -12.22 1.46 34.13
N GLY A 2 -13.10 1.52 33.13
CA GLY A 2 -13.08 0.53 32.04
C GLY A 2 -11.75 0.62 31.32
N ALA A 3 -11.11 -0.53 31.05
CA ALA A 3 -9.95 -0.59 30.20
C ALA A 3 -10.33 0.08 28.87
N LYS A 4 -9.57 1.08 28.43
CA LYS A 4 -9.70 1.60 27.07
C LYS A 4 -9.44 0.40 26.16
N SER A 5 -10.42 0.02 25.32
CA SER A 5 -10.19 -1.01 24.33
C SER A 5 -9.06 -0.51 23.44
N ASP A 6 -7.99 -1.27 23.37
CA ASP A 6 -6.91 -1.04 22.44
C ASP A 6 -7.49 -1.23 21.05
N GLN A 7 -7.45 -0.19 20.24
CA GLN A 7 -7.92 -0.21 18.85
C GLN A 7 -6.82 -0.64 17.87
N TYR A 8 -5.72 -1.17 18.40
CA TYR A 8 -4.67 -1.76 17.61
C TYR A 8 -5.13 -3.10 17.01
N CYS A 9 -5.09 -3.20 15.69
CA CYS A 9 -5.44 -4.43 15.01
C CYS A 9 -4.24 -5.38 14.96
N ASN A 10 -4.16 -6.33 15.88
CA ASN A 10 -3.07 -7.31 15.94
C ASN A 10 -2.95 -8.12 14.65
N ILE A 11 -4.07 -8.54 14.08
CA ILE A 11 -4.10 -9.37 12.86
C ILE A 11 -3.74 -8.57 11.60
N CYS A 12 -3.81 -7.24 11.67
CA CYS A 12 -3.52 -6.36 10.52
C CYS A 12 -2.02 -6.07 10.36
N ASN A 13 -1.18 -6.47 11.30
CA ASN A 13 0.26 -6.27 11.20
C ASN A 13 0.98 -7.60 10.89
N PRO A 14 1.36 -7.85 9.63
CA PRO A 14 1.98 -9.12 9.25
C PRO A 14 3.34 -9.37 9.93
N PHE A 15 4.02 -8.32 10.37
CA PHE A 15 5.30 -8.45 11.07
C PHE A 15 5.17 -9.10 12.44
N HIS A 16 3.98 -9.04 13.07
CA HIS A 16 3.71 -9.78 14.32
C HIS A 16 3.83 -11.31 14.18
N TYR A 17 3.71 -11.82 12.96
CA TYR A 17 3.79 -13.26 12.68
C TYR A 17 5.20 -13.67 12.20
N GLN A 18 6.16 -12.73 12.17
CA GLN A 18 7.54 -13.00 11.78
C GLN A 18 8.40 -13.23 13.02
N THR A 19 8.74 -14.49 13.31
CA THR A 19 9.55 -14.85 14.47
C THR A 19 10.86 -14.07 14.55
N GLN A 20 11.54 -13.90 13.41
CA GLN A 20 12.80 -13.16 13.32
C GLN A 20 12.70 -11.71 13.79
N ILE A 21 11.54 -11.09 13.62
CA ILE A 21 11.27 -9.71 14.07
C ILE A 21 10.84 -9.72 15.54
N MET A 22 9.86 -10.55 15.87
CA MET A 22 9.20 -10.49 17.18
C MET A 22 10.07 -11.03 18.31
N THR A 23 10.98 -11.95 18.07
CA THR A 23 11.92 -12.48 19.07
C THR A 23 13.23 -11.69 19.17
N ASN A 24 13.43 -10.67 18.34
CA ASN A 24 14.59 -9.79 18.38
C ASN A 24 14.16 -8.37 18.76
N ASP A 25 14.39 -8.00 20.02
CA ASP A 25 13.96 -6.71 20.56
C ASP A 25 14.57 -5.52 19.79
N ALA A 26 15.82 -5.62 19.37
CA ALA A 26 16.50 -4.56 18.63
C ALA A 26 15.85 -4.34 17.25
N ILE A 27 15.56 -5.42 16.53
CA ILE A 27 14.88 -5.35 15.22
C ILE A 27 13.44 -4.85 15.41
N ARG A 28 12.70 -5.43 16.37
CA ARG A 28 11.33 -5.05 16.63
C ARG A 28 11.18 -3.57 16.94
N THR A 29 11.96 -3.04 17.88
CA THR A 29 11.88 -1.64 18.29
C THR A 29 12.40 -0.66 17.26
N ALA A 30 13.27 -1.10 16.35
CA ALA A 30 13.76 -0.27 15.25
C ALA A 30 12.79 -0.16 14.08
N HIS A 31 11.91 -1.17 13.89
CA HIS A 31 11.08 -1.26 12.67
C HIS A 31 9.57 -1.24 12.92
N ILE A 32 9.12 -1.51 14.15
CA ILE A 32 7.69 -1.45 14.51
C ILE A 32 7.54 -0.34 15.55
N VAL A 33 7.06 0.79 15.08
CA VAL A 33 6.92 2.03 15.85
C VAL A 33 5.49 2.53 15.82
N ASP A 34 5.15 3.50 16.66
CA ASP A 34 3.82 4.10 16.72
C ASP A 34 3.67 5.20 15.66
N THR A 35 2.42 5.57 15.35
CA THR A 35 2.11 6.69 14.43
C THR A 35 2.61 8.04 14.95
N VAL A 36 2.86 8.20 16.23
CA VAL A 36 3.51 9.41 16.78
C VAL A 36 4.95 9.54 16.26
N ASP A 37 5.66 8.42 16.13
CA ASP A 37 7.02 8.39 15.60
C ASP A 37 7.00 8.74 14.11
N LEU A 38 6.02 8.26 13.33
CA LEU A 38 5.81 8.64 11.94
C LEU A 38 5.78 10.17 11.76
N TYR A 39 4.99 10.88 12.56
CA TYR A 39 4.91 12.34 12.44
C TYR A 39 6.21 13.03 12.84
N SER A 40 6.90 12.50 13.83
CA SER A 40 8.24 12.97 14.20
C SER A 40 9.24 12.77 13.07
N ASP A 41 9.24 11.61 12.44
CA ASP A 41 10.14 11.30 11.32
C ASP A 41 9.85 12.16 10.10
N ILE A 42 8.59 12.38 9.76
CA ILE A 42 8.20 13.31 8.69
C ILE A 42 8.71 14.73 8.99
N GLN A 43 8.53 15.21 10.21
CA GLN A 43 8.96 16.53 10.62
C GLN A 43 10.48 16.70 10.54
N ASN A 44 11.22 15.69 10.97
CA ASN A 44 12.68 15.71 11.04
C ASN A 44 13.36 15.27 9.73
N GLY A 45 12.61 14.78 8.72
CA GLY A 45 13.18 14.25 7.49
C GLY A 45 13.91 12.92 7.68
N THR A 46 13.55 12.15 8.71
CA THR A 46 14.16 10.86 9.06
C THR A 46 13.29 9.64 8.69
N LEU A 47 12.25 9.87 7.88
CA LEU A 47 11.35 8.81 7.46
C LEU A 47 12.14 7.69 6.73
N PRO A 48 11.97 6.42 7.10
CA PRO A 48 12.57 5.30 6.39
C PRO A 48 12.21 5.28 4.90
N ALA A 49 13.10 4.70 4.07
CA ALA A 49 12.90 4.62 2.62
C ALA A 49 11.59 3.91 2.24
N VAL A 50 11.14 2.95 3.04
CA VAL A 50 9.84 2.29 2.91
C VAL A 50 9.14 2.31 4.27
N SER A 51 7.92 2.84 4.31
CA SER A 51 7.12 2.93 5.52
C SER A 51 5.70 2.41 5.26
N PHE A 52 5.28 1.42 6.04
CA PHE A 52 3.90 0.95 6.05
C PHE A 52 3.16 1.57 7.23
N VAL A 53 2.07 2.24 6.95
CA VAL A 53 1.29 2.97 7.96
C VAL A 53 -0.12 2.41 8.02
N LYS A 54 -0.47 1.79 9.16
CA LYS A 54 -1.82 1.31 9.45
C LYS A 54 -2.42 2.19 10.55
N PRO A 55 -3.55 2.85 10.31
CA PRO A 55 -4.23 3.62 11.36
C PRO A 55 -4.84 2.72 12.44
N SER A 56 -5.18 3.32 13.58
CA SER A 56 -5.98 2.62 14.58
C SER A 56 -7.40 2.33 14.06
N GLY A 57 -8.07 1.31 14.61
CA GLY A 57 -9.44 0.95 14.24
C GLY A 57 -10.47 2.07 14.40
N TRP A 58 -10.14 3.18 15.09
CA TRP A 58 -11.01 4.35 15.15
C TRP A 58 -11.04 5.18 13.87
N VAL A 59 -9.99 5.12 13.06
CA VAL A 59 -9.79 5.99 11.89
C VAL A 59 -9.30 5.21 10.66
N ASP A 60 -9.53 3.90 10.62
CA ASP A 60 -9.07 3.03 9.53
C ASP A 60 -10.06 2.90 8.36
N GLY A 61 -11.28 3.45 8.51
CA GLY A 61 -12.32 3.37 7.49
C GLY A 61 -13.05 2.03 7.42
N HIS A 62 -12.69 1.04 8.26
CA HIS A 62 -13.34 -0.26 8.26
C HIS A 62 -14.82 -0.14 8.64
N PRO A 63 -15.78 -0.73 7.87
CA PRO A 63 -17.22 -0.52 8.07
C PRO A 63 -17.72 -0.90 9.45
N ALA A 64 -17.10 -1.88 10.12
CA ALA A 64 -17.52 -2.34 11.43
C ALA A 64 -16.98 -1.49 12.60
N SER A 65 -15.94 -0.69 12.40
CA SER A 65 -15.24 0.01 13.49
C SER A 65 -15.08 1.52 13.28
N SER A 66 -15.15 2.01 12.06
CA SER A 66 -14.81 3.38 11.72
C SER A 66 -15.72 3.94 10.60
N LYS A 67 -15.36 5.10 10.07
CA LYS A 67 -16.02 5.76 8.94
C LYS A 67 -14.97 6.29 7.98
N PHE A 68 -15.34 6.36 6.70
CA PHE A 68 -14.44 6.84 5.65
C PHE A 68 -13.96 8.28 5.86
N ASP A 69 -14.79 9.17 6.37
CA ASP A 69 -14.41 10.55 6.66
C ASP A 69 -13.29 10.65 7.72
N LEU A 70 -13.26 9.72 8.67
CA LEU A 70 -12.17 9.63 9.66
C LEU A 70 -10.87 9.10 9.00
N PHE A 71 -10.98 8.14 8.11
CA PHE A 71 -9.85 7.65 7.33
C PHE A 71 -9.31 8.75 6.40
N GLU A 72 -10.19 9.46 5.69
CA GLU A 72 -9.79 10.62 4.87
C GLU A 72 -9.04 11.67 5.69
N GLY A 73 -9.53 11.99 6.89
CA GLY A 73 -8.87 12.91 7.81
C GLY A 73 -7.47 12.43 8.23
N PHE A 74 -7.33 11.13 8.50
CA PHE A 74 -6.04 10.53 8.82
C PHE A 74 -5.07 10.62 7.63
N VAL A 75 -5.51 10.21 6.44
CA VAL A 75 -4.72 10.27 5.21
C VAL A 75 -4.32 11.71 4.89
N LYS A 76 -5.29 12.64 4.94
CA LYS A 76 -5.02 14.06 4.69
C LYS A 76 -3.94 14.61 5.60
N LYS A 77 -3.97 14.26 6.88
CA LYS A 77 -2.96 14.72 7.85
C LYS A 77 -1.55 14.25 7.47
N ILE A 78 -1.40 13.02 6.97
CA ILE A 78 -0.10 12.48 6.52
C ILE A 78 0.35 13.20 5.25
N VAL A 79 -0.54 13.32 4.26
CA VAL A 79 -0.24 14.00 2.99
C VAL A 79 0.18 15.44 3.24
N ASP A 80 -0.57 16.21 4.04
CA ASP A 80 -0.24 17.58 4.38
C ASP A 80 1.12 17.69 5.09
N ALA A 81 1.41 16.77 6.02
CA ALA A 81 2.68 16.75 6.75
C ALA A 81 3.87 16.48 5.82
N VAL A 82 3.77 15.48 4.93
CA VAL A 82 4.82 15.15 3.97
C VAL A 82 5.02 16.29 2.97
N GLN A 83 3.94 16.86 2.43
CA GLN A 83 4.02 18.01 1.51
C GLN A 83 4.58 19.26 2.18
N GLY A 84 4.38 19.41 3.49
CA GLY A 84 4.94 20.49 4.29
C GLY A 84 6.47 20.44 4.43
N ASN A 85 7.06 19.24 4.40
CA ASN A 85 8.50 19.03 4.36
C ASN A 85 8.96 18.93 2.89
N LYS A 86 9.47 20.02 2.32
CA LYS A 86 9.80 20.12 0.89
C LYS A 86 10.89 19.16 0.44
N GLU A 87 11.87 18.89 1.28
CA GLU A 87 12.96 17.96 0.98
C GLU A 87 12.43 16.52 0.92
N LEU A 88 11.64 16.14 1.89
CA LEU A 88 10.99 14.83 1.92
C LEU A 88 10.01 14.67 0.75
N TRP A 89 9.17 15.67 0.51
CA TRP A 89 8.19 15.65 -0.58
C TRP A 89 8.83 15.45 -1.95
N ALA A 90 10.00 16.07 -2.19
CA ALA A 90 10.69 16.02 -3.49
C ALA A 90 11.06 14.60 -3.96
N SER A 91 11.06 13.61 -3.05
CA SER A 91 11.43 12.20 -3.36
C SER A 91 10.44 11.17 -2.79
N THR A 92 9.22 11.60 -2.40
CA THR A 92 8.25 10.71 -1.76
C THR A 92 7.12 10.33 -2.70
N ALA A 93 6.72 9.06 -2.67
CA ALA A 93 5.45 8.58 -3.20
C ALA A 93 4.62 7.99 -2.06
N ILE A 94 3.37 8.44 -1.94
CA ILE A 94 2.41 7.94 -0.96
C ILE A 94 1.38 7.11 -1.70
N PHE A 95 1.30 5.82 -1.38
CA PHE A 95 0.28 4.90 -1.86
C PHE A 95 -0.80 4.76 -0.78
N ILE A 96 -2.03 5.02 -1.16
CA ILE A 96 -3.18 4.99 -0.26
C ILE A 96 -4.10 3.89 -0.75
N THR A 97 -4.30 2.87 0.07
CA THR A 97 -5.17 1.73 -0.24
C THR A 97 -5.80 1.20 1.04
N VAL A 98 -6.61 0.15 0.93
CA VAL A 98 -7.17 -0.60 2.04
C VAL A 98 -6.70 -2.05 1.97
N ASP A 99 -6.80 -2.77 3.07
CA ASP A 99 -6.35 -4.16 3.18
C ASP A 99 -7.31 -5.16 2.50
N GLU A 100 -8.61 -4.85 2.47
CA GLU A 100 -9.62 -5.72 1.88
C GLU A 100 -10.89 -4.92 1.50
N GLY A 101 -11.85 -5.57 0.86
CA GLY A 101 -13.04 -4.91 0.30
C GLY A 101 -14.11 -4.52 1.32
N GLY A 102 -13.93 -4.74 2.63
CA GLY A 102 -14.87 -4.34 3.68
C GLY A 102 -16.24 -5.04 3.64
N GLY A 103 -16.35 -6.14 2.89
CA GLY A 103 -17.63 -6.83 2.65
C GLY A 103 -18.53 -6.14 1.63
N TYR A 104 -18.07 -5.09 0.95
CA TYR A 104 -18.81 -4.45 -0.12
C TYR A 104 -18.87 -5.32 -1.37
N TYR A 105 -20.01 -5.25 -2.06
CA TYR A 105 -20.21 -5.97 -3.31
C TYR A 105 -19.34 -5.37 -4.43
N ASP A 106 -18.71 -6.23 -5.21
CA ASP A 106 -18.00 -5.87 -6.43
C ASP A 106 -18.35 -6.87 -7.55
N SER A 107 -18.57 -6.38 -8.76
CA SER A 107 -18.83 -7.17 -9.96
C SER A 107 -17.68 -7.09 -10.97
N GLY A 108 -16.52 -6.55 -10.59
CA GLY A 108 -15.37 -6.40 -11.46
C GLY A 108 -14.70 -7.74 -11.80
N TYR A 109 -13.86 -7.69 -12.83
CA TYR A 109 -13.05 -8.83 -13.22
C TYR A 109 -12.01 -9.16 -12.14
N ILE A 110 -11.88 -10.43 -11.82
CA ILE A 110 -10.88 -10.98 -10.89
C ILE A 110 -10.09 -12.06 -11.61
N GLN A 111 -8.77 -11.97 -11.60
CA GLN A 111 -7.89 -12.99 -12.18
C GLN A 111 -7.76 -14.21 -11.25
N HIS A 112 -7.60 -15.37 -11.86
CA HIS A 112 -7.04 -16.53 -11.19
C HIS A 112 -5.51 -16.46 -11.23
N LEU A 113 -4.92 -15.77 -10.25
CA LEU A 113 -3.47 -15.59 -10.20
C LEU A 113 -2.74 -16.85 -9.74
N ASP A 114 -3.32 -17.55 -8.76
CA ASP A 114 -2.80 -18.80 -8.18
C ASP A 114 -3.93 -19.59 -7.50
N PHE A 115 -3.54 -20.58 -6.71
CA PHE A 115 -4.47 -21.44 -5.95
C PHE A 115 -5.40 -20.65 -5.01
N PHE A 116 -4.92 -19.54 -4.44
CA PHE A 116 -5.69 -18.72 -3.50
C PHE A 116 -6.65 -17.75 -4.18
N GLY A 117 -6.48 -17.55 -5.49
CA GLY A 117 -7.26 -16.56 -6.24
C GLY A 117 -6.85 -15.13 -5.91
N ASP A 118 -7.79 -14.23 -6.05
CA ASP A 118 -7.63 -12.81 -5.71
C ASP A 118 -8.91 -12.26 -5.09
N GLY A 119 -8.84 -11.11 -4.43
CA GLY A 119 -9.97 -10.49 -3.77
C GLY A 119 -10.80 -9.58 -4.68
N THR A 120 -11.86 -9.00 -4.11
CA THR A 120 -12.62 -7.92 -4.73
C THR A 120 -11.74 -6.68 -4.92
N ARG A 121 -12.11 -5.81 -5.89
CA ARG A 121 -11.35 -4.58 -6.13
C ARG A 121 -11.39 -3.66 -4.93
N ILE A 122 -10.25 -3.06 -4.66
CA ILE A 122 -10.03 -2.06 -3.62
C ILE A 122 -9.48 -0.77 -4.26
N PRO A 123 -9.68 0.40 -3.65
CA PRO A 123 -9.11 1.63 -4.16
C PRO A 123 -7.59 1.66 -4.01
N LEU A 124 -6.92 2.27 -4.97
CA LEU A 124 -5.52 2.68 -4.87
C LEU A 124 -5.39 4.11 -5.38
N ILE A 125 -4.80 4.98 -4.57
CA ILE A 125 -4.50 6.37 -4.94
C ILE A 125 -3.01 6.60 -4.71
N VAL A 126 -2.36 7.25 -5.68
CA VAL A 126 -0.95 7.65 -5.57
C VAL A 126 -0.84 9.17 -5.49
N VAL A 127 -0.12 9.64 -4.48
CA VAL A 127 0.18 11.05 -4.25
C VAL A 127 1.69 11.24 -4.23
N SER A 128 2.22 11.95 -5.22
CA SER A 128 3.66 12.16 -5.40
C SER A 128 3.89 13.38 -6.30
N PRO A 129 5.01 14.11 -6.19
CA PRO A 129 5.39 15.10 -7.19
C PRO A 129 5.58 14.50 -8.59
N PHE A 130 5.77 13.17 -8.68
CA PHE A 130 5.94 12.44 -9.93
C PHE A 130 4.68 11.73 -10.41
N SER A 131 3.58 11.76 -9.67
CA SER A 131 2.34 11.10 -10.10
C SER A 131 1.74 11.80 -11.31
N ARG A 132 1.15 11.01 -12.22
CA ARG A 132 0.39 11.53 -13.36
C ARG A 132 -0.96 12.03 -12.87
N GLY A 133 -1.10 13.35 -12.72
CA GLY A 133 -2.35 13.95 -12.26
C GLY A 133 -3.53 13.60 -13.18
N GLY A 134 -4.62 13.08 -12.61
CA GLY A 134 -5.83 12.71 -13.35
C GLY A 134 -5.71 11.43 -14.19
N HIS A 135 -4.59 10.71 -14.13
CA HIS A 135 -4.44 9.42 -14.79
C HIS A 135 -5.21 8.32 -14.03
N ILE A 136 -5.87 7.46 -14.78
CA ILE A 136 -6.52 6.24 -14.28
C ILE A 136 -5.80 5.06 -14.93
N SER A 137 -5.12 4.26 -14.11
CA SER A 137 -4.52 3.01 -14.58
C SER A 137 -5.61 1.96 -14.84
N HIS A 138 -5.43 1.19 -15.90
CA HIS A 138 -6.24 0.02 -16.22
C HIS A 138 -5.44 -1.28 -16.05
N ASP A 139 -4.20 -1.18 -15.64
CA ASP A 139 -3.37 -2.35 -15.38
C ASP A 139 -3.89 -3.11 -14.16
N TYR A 140 -4.12 -4.42 -14.35
CA TYR A 140 -4.53 -5.27 -13.23
C TYR A 140 -3.44 -5.30 -12.18
N SER A 141 -3.79 -4.91 -10.96
CA SER A 141 -2.87 -4.79 -9.83
C SER A 141 -3.49 -5.38 -8.57
N ASP A 142 -2.67 -5.84 -7.66
CA ASP A 142 -3.04 -6.28 -6.32
C ASP A 142 -2.06 -5.70 -5.28
N HIS A 143 -2.13 -6.11 -4.01
CA HIS A 143 -1.20 -5.64 -2.97
C HIS A 143 0.28 -5.95 -3.30
N VAL A 144 0.55 -7.02 -4.04
CA VAL A 144 1.91 -7.39 -4.43
C VAL A 144 2.48 -6.43 -5.47
N SER A 145 1.64 -5.66 -6.17
CA SER A 145 2.09 -4.59 -7.06
C SER A 145 2.90 -3.51 -6.33
N LEU A 146 2.61 -3.25 -5.05
CA LEU A 146 3.42 -2.36 -4.21
C LEU A 146 4.83 -2.94 -3.98
N LEU A 147 4.94 -4.25 -3.79
CA LEU A 147 6.23 -4.92 -3.69
C LEU A 147 6.99 -4.86 -5.01
N LYS A 148 6.33 -5.14 -6.14
CA LYS A 148 6.95 -4.99 -7.48
C LYS A 148 7.43 -3.57 -7.73
N PHE A 149 6.68 -2.55 -7.29
CA PHE A 149 7.12 -1.15 -7.38
C PHE A 149 8.42 -0.93 -6.60
N ILE A 150 8.49 -1.43 -5.36
CA ILE A 150 9.69 -1.35 -4.52
C ILE A 150 10.87 -2.06 -5.20
N GLU A 151 10.68 -3.29 -5.64
CA GLU A 151 11.70 -4.08 -6.31
C GLU A 151 12.24 -3.38 -7.57
N HIS A 152 11.34 -2.88 -8.40
CA HIS A 152 11.72 -2.15 -9.60
C HIS A 152 12.47 -0.85 -9.27
N ASN A 153 11.96 -0.06 -8.31
CA ASN A 153 12.56 1.23 -7.94
C ASN A 153 13.99 1.09 -7.37
N TRP A 154 14.27 -0.01 -6.66
CA TRP A 154 15.60 -0.26 -6.08
C TRP A 154 16.40 -1.36 -6.80
N SER A 155 15.94 -1.81 -7.97
CA SER A 155 16.58 -2.88 -8.75
C SER A 155 16.80 -4.15 -7.93
N LEU A 156 15.83 -4.52 -7.11
CA LEU A 156 15.82 -5.74 -6.34
C LEU A 156 15.25 -6.90 -7.17
N PRO A 157 15.69 -8.13 -6.95
CA PRO A 157 15.06 -9.28 -7.58
C PRO A 157 13.72 -9.61 -6.91
N ALA A 158 12.84 -10.30 -7.62
CA ALA A 158 11.66 -10.88 -7.04
C ALA A 158 12.00 -11.86 -5.89
N ILE A 159 11.11 -11.99 -4.91
CA ILE A 159 11.33 -12.83 -3.72
C ILE A 159 11.62 -14.28 -4.12
N SER A 160 10.91 -14.81 -5.10
CA SER A 160 11.15 -16.16 -5.62
C SER A 160 10.61 -16.33 -7.05
N ASN A 161 11.04 -17.41 -7.72
CA ASN A 161 10.53 -17.74 -9.05
C ASN A 161 9.03 -18.09 -9.09
N ARG A 162 8.39 -18.27 -7.94
CA ARG A 162 6.98 -18.67 -7.83
C ARG A 162 6.11 -17.67 -7.08
N SER A 163 6.69 -16.57 -6.59
CA SER A 163 5.93 -15.51 -5.94
C SER A 163 5.21 -14.63 -6.97
N ARG A 164 4.14 -13.97 -6.56
CA ARG A 164 3.32 -13.12 -7.45
C ARG A 164 4.09 -11.92 -7.99
N ASP A 165 5.03 -11.38 -7.23
CA ASP A 165 5.93 -10.30 -7.65
C ASP A 165 6.77 -10.66 -8.88
N ASN A 166 6.98 -11.96 -9.16
CA ASN A 166 7.66 -12.44 -10.36
C ASN A 166 6.72 -12.58 -11.60
N LEU A 167 5.43 -12.32 -11.47
CA LEU A 167 4.51 -12.33 -12.61
C LEU A 167 4.81 -11.15 -13.56
N PRO A 168 4.56 -11.33 -14.88
CA PRO A 168 4.76 -10.26 -15.84
C PRO A 168 3.76 -9.11 -15.61
N ASN A 169 4.10 -7.93 -16.14
CA ASN A 169 3.14 -6.83 -16.21
C ASN A 169 2.00 -7.18 -17.20
N PRO A 170 0.77 -6.71 -16.93
CA PRO A 170 -0.38 -6.94 -17.81
C PRO A 170 -0.14 -6.42 -19.23
N LYS A 171 -0.64 -7.18 -20.20
CA LYS A 171 -0.77 -6.74 -21.60
C LYS A 171 -2.25 -6.77 -21.94
N THR A 172 -2.80 -5.63 -22.31
CA THR A 172 -4.21 -5.47 -22.62
C THR A 172 -4.41 -4.97 -24.03
N SER A 173 -5.61 -5.16 -24.56
CA SER A 173 -6.00 -4.57 -25.85
C SER A 173 -6.89 -3.33 -25.65
N PRO A 174 -6.91 -2.40 -26.62
CA PRO A 174 -7.76 -1.20 -26.52
C PRO A 174 -9.26 -1.50 -26.38
N GLY A 175 -9.71 -2.66 -26.87
CA GLY A 175 -11.11 -3.09 -26.75
C GLY A 175 -11.45 -3.74 -25.40
N ASN A 176 -10.46 -4.13 -24.62
CA ASN A 176 -10.65 -4.74 -23.32
C ASN A 176 -9.46 -4.40 -22.37
N PRO A 177 -9.41 -3.17 -21.85
CA PRO A 177 -8.27 -2.72 -21.06
C PRO A 177 -8.22 -3.33 -19.65
N TYR A 178 -9.28 -4.01 -19.21
CA TYR A 178 -9.39 -4.52 -17.84
C TYR A 178 -8.99 -5.98 -17.67
N VAL A 179 -8.82 -6.71 -18.78
CA VAL A 179 -8.54 -8.16 -18.76
C VAL A 179 -7.21 -8.42 -19.45
N PRO A 180 -6.16 -8.81 -18.73
CA PRO A 180 -4.88 -9.12 -19.33
C PRO A 180 -4.95 -10.30 -20.32
N GLU A 181 -4.34 -10.14 -21.48
CA GLU A 181 -4.20 -11.19 -22.49
C GLU A 181 -3.13 -12.22 -22.09
N ASN A 182 -2.21 -11.82 -21.21
CA ASN A 182 -1.11 -12.65 -20.72
C ASN A 182 -1.32 -13.12 -19.26
N SER A 183 -2.58 -13.25 -18.82
CA SER A 183 -2.91 -13.75 -17.47
C SER A 183 -2.24 -15.11 -17.18
N PRO A 184 -1.68 -15.35 -15.96
CA PRO A 184 -1.68 -14.44 -14.81
C PRO A 184 -0.63 -13.31 -14.94
N ALA A 185 -1.05 -12.09 -14.65
CA ALA A 185 -0.19 -10.90 -14.74
C ALA A 185 -0.64 -9.83 -13.74
N ILE A 186 0.30 -9.16 -13.09
CA ILE A 186 0.03 -8.01 -12.20
C ILE A 186 0.96 -6.85 -12.53
N GLY A 187 0.45 -5.62 -12.45
CA GLY A 187 1.19 -4.40 -12.70
C GLY A 187 2.22 -4.07 -11.64
N ASP A 188 3.18 -3.23 -11.99
CA ASP A 188 4.21 -2.70 -11.09
C ASP A 188 3.95 -1.24 -10.67
N LEU A 189 2.81 -0.68 -11.06
CA LEU A 189 2.35 0.68 -10.73
C LEU A 189 3.18 1.82 -11.35
N PHE A 190 4.18 1.53 -12.18
CA PHE A 190 5.00 2.57 -12.81
C PHE A 190 4.24 3.43 -13.81
N ASP A 191 3.15 2.91 -14.38
CA ASP A 191 2.26 3.66 -15.26
C ASP A 191 1.57 4.85 -14.56
N LEU A 192 1.48 4.83 -13.22
CA LEU A 192 0.94 5.92 -12.41
C LEU A 192 1.89 7.12 -12.29
N PHE A 193 3.14 6.98 -12.75
CA PHE A 193 4.20 7.98 -12.58
C PHE A 193 4.68 8.58 -13.90
N ASN A 194 5.22 9.79 -13.81
CA ASN A 194 6.00 10.43 -14.84
C ASN A 194 7.30 10.96 -14.21
N PHE A 195 8.38 10.24 -14.39
CA PHE A 195 9.69 10.60 -13.84
C PHE A 195 10.49 11.56 -14.75
N GLY A 196 9.89 12.12 -15.80
CA GLY A 196 10.51 13.14 -16.64
C GLY A 196 11.55 12.60 -17.64
N HIS A 197 11.39 11.36 -18.10
CA HIS A 197 12.18 10.77 -19.18
C HIS A 197 11.56 11.03 -20.54
#